data_d5bf69823c55f6674c5788f0c3081268
#
_entry.id   d5bf69823c55f6674c5788f0c3081268
#
_cell.length_a   1.000
_cell.length_b   1.000
_cell.length_c   1.000
_cell.angle_alpha   90.00
_cell.angle_beta   90.00
_cell.angle_gamma   90.00
#
_symmetry.space_group_name_H-M   'P 1'
#
loop_
_entity.id
_entity.type
_entity.pdbx_description
1 polymer ?
#
loop_
_entity_poly.entity_id
_entity_poly.type
_entity_poly.pdbx_seq_one_letter_code
_entity_poly.pdbx_strand_id
1 'polypeptide(L)'
;MRIKSKFLVSLCFWGITCVQVNAQTTTSAYQQYEPECLGVELDGSQTLRVWGVGRNKKDAVEQAKKDAVRAVVFKGIRGGMSGCNTKPVLMEVNAEEKYEDYFNVFFMDNGEYLKYVSMKDEKRVNMFKKDKEKEKSQHFVKYGITVRVFRAELKKRFENDNIIPSK
;
A
#
# COMPACT_ATOMS: atom_id res chain seq x y z
N MET A 1 83.74 7.96 -30.82
CA MET A 1 82.59 8.71 -31.37
C MET A 1 81.34 8.04 -30.84
N ARG A 2 80.69 8.67 -29.84
CA ARG A 2 79.48 8.09 -29.10
C ARG A 2 78.28 8.79 -29.55
N ILE A 3 77.40 8.07 -30.21
CA ILE A 3 76.08 8.52 -30.60
C ILE A 3 75.06 8.14 -29.46
N LYS A 4 74.58 9.12 -28.74
CA LYS A 4 73.52 8.91 -27.73
C LYS A 4 72.14 9.04 -28.40
N SER A 5 71.49 7.90 -28.59
CA SER A 5 70.11 7.86 -29.01
C SER A 5 69.21 8.19 -27.81
N LYS A 6 68.43 9.28 -27.87
CA LYS A 6 67.44 9.64 -26.90
C LYS A 6 66.11 9.06 -27.39
N PHE A 7 65.65 7.99 -26.76
CA PHE A 7 64.28 7.48 -26.91
C PHE A 7 63.33 8.38 -26.15
N LEU A 8 62.51 9.10 -26.88
CA LEU A 8 61.38 9.85 -26.36
C LEU A 8 60.22 8.89 -26.23
N VAL A 9 59.92 8.44 -24.99
CA VAL A 9 58.73 7.66 -24.68
C VAL A 9 57.61 8.63 -24.45
N SER A 10 56.73 8.80 -25.46
CA SER A 10 55.50 9.53 -25.38
C SER A 10 54.46 8.68 -24.64
N LEU A 11 54.22 8.96 -23.36
CA LEU A 11 53.13 8.37 -22.59
C LEU A 11 51.83 9.06 -22.96
N CYS A 12 51.04 8.44 -23.84
CA CYS A 12 49.63 8.81 -24.03
C CYS A 12 48.83 8.42 -22.79
N PHE A 13 48.62 9.36 -21.90
CA PHE A 13 47.68 9.25 -20.77
C PHE A 13 46.28 9.37 -21.33
N TRP A 14 45.64 8.26 -21.71
CA TRP A 14 44.21 8.21 -21.97
C TRP A 14 43.48 8.30 -20.63
N GLY A 15 43.03 9.50 -20.30
CA GLY A 15 42.15 9.73 -19.18
C GLY A 15 40.81 9.06 -19.42
N ILE A 16 40.59 7.89 -18.79
CA ILE A 16 39.27 7.30 -18.70
C ILE A 16 38.48 8.14 -17.71
N THR A 17 37.68 9.08 -18.23
CA THR A 17 36.65 9.78 -17.42
C THR A 17 35.59 8.78 -17.04
N CYS A 18 35.66 8.25 -15.81
CA CYS A 18 34.59 7.48 -15.20
C CYS A 18 33.38 8.43 -15.01
N VAL A 19 32.42 8.36 -15.94
CA VAL A 19 31.13 9.00 -15.75
C VAL A 19 30.43 8.23 -14.64
N GLN A 20 30.38 8.81 -13.45
CA GLN A 20 29.58 8.28 -12.35
C GLN A 20 28.11 8.54 -12.72
N VAL A 21 27.44 7.52 -13.24
CA VAL A 21 25.99 7.52 -13.38
C VAL A 21 25.42 7.39 -11.97
N ASN A 22 25.03 8.53 -11.38
CA ASN A 22 24.19 8.54 -10.20
C ASN A 22 22.81 7.98 -10.63
N ALA A 23 22.62 6.68 -10.44
CA ALA A 23 21.30 6.08 -10.48
C ALA A 23 20.51 6.67 -9.31
N GLN A 24 19.77 7.77 -9.56
CA GLN A 24 18.73 8.21 -8.67
C GLN A 24 17.69 7.10 -8.69
N THR A 25 17.68 6.28 -7.64
CA THR A 25 16.54 5.43 -7.35
C THR A 25 15.36 6.36 -7.14
N THR A 26 14.57 6.57 -8.19
CA THR A 26 13.23 7.11 -8.05
C THR A 26 12.48 6.13 -7.18
N THR A 27 12.44 6.40 -5.88
CA THR A 27 11.55 5.73 -4.95
C THR A 27 10.17 5.94 -5.56
N SER A 28 9.60 4.87 -6.11
CA SER A 28 8.31 4.94 -6.77
C SER A 28 7.34 5.56 -5.76
N ALA A 29 6.54 6.53 -6.20
CA ALA A 29 5.50 7.18 -5.38
C ALA A 29 4.44 6.17 -4.87
N TYR A 30 4.57 4.92 -5.23
CA TYR A 30 3.82 3.74 -4.80
C TYR A 30 4.53 2.97 -3.67
N GLN A 31 5.07 3.64 -2.68
CA GLN A 31 5.33 2.96 -1.43
C GLN A 31 3.95 2.61 -0.84
N GLN A 32 3.51 1.37 -1.05
CA GLN A 32 2.33 0.84 -0.38
C GLN A 32 2.65 0.81 1.12
N TYR A 33 2.13 1.79 1.85
CA TYR A 33 2.22 1.77 3.30
C TYR A 33 1.32 0.64 3.79
N GLU A 34 1.92 -0.28 4.54
CA GLU A 34 1.14 -1.35 5.15
C GLU A 34 0.10 -0.76 6.10
N PRO A 35 -1.16 -1.23 6.04
CA PRO A 35 -2.18 -0.85 7.02
C PRO A 35 -1.73 -1.21 8.43
N GLU A 36 -1.92 -0.26 9.36
CA GLU A 36 -1.61 -0.44 10.76
C GLU A 36 -2.88 -0.74 11.57
N CYS A 37 -2.82 -1.78 12.39
CA CYS A 37 -3.87 -2.09 13.35
C CYS A 37 -3.92 -1.02 14.46
N LEU A 38 -5.10 -0.44 14.69
CA LEU A 38 -5.37 0.43 15.83
C LEU A 38 -6.22 -0.25 16.90
N GLY A 39 -6.90 -1.35 16.54
CA GLY A 39 -7.70 -2.12 17.48
C GLY A 39 -8.68 -3.05 16.78
N VAL A 40 -9.32 -3.90 17.58
CA VAL A 40 -10.39 -4.81 17.18
C VAL A 40 -11.58 -4.56 18.06
N GLU A 41 -12.75 -4.47 17.46
CA GLU A 41 -13.99 -4.27 18.18
C GLU A 41 -14.64 -5.61 18.55
N LEU A 42 -15.63 -5.58 19.44
CA LEU A 42 -16.32 -6.77 19.94
C LEU A 42 -17.06 -7.56 18.84
N ASP A 43 -17.45 -6.89 17.75
CA ASP A 43 -18.08 -7.47 16.57
C ASP A 43 -17.07 -8.11 15.60
N GLY A 44 -15.77 -8.10 15.96
CA GLY A 44 -14.69 -8.61 15.12
C GLY A 44 -14.28 -7.67 13.98
N SER A 45 -14.83 -6.46 13.92
CA SER A 45 -14.37 -5.45 12.98
C SER A 45 -12.99 -4.92 13.40
N GLN A 46 -12.19 -4.51 12.42
CA GLN A 46 -10.81 -4.05 12.61
C GLN A 46 -10.71 -2.57 12.32
N THR A 47 -10.23 -1.80 13.29
CA THR A 47 -9.92 -0.37 13.12
C THR A 47 -8.48 -0.23 12.67
N LEU A 48 -8.29 0.37 11.50
CA LEU A 48 -7.01 0.46 10.81
C LEU A 48 -6.65 1.90 10.49
N ARG A 49 -5.35 2.23 10.56
CA ARG A 49 -4.76 3.40 9.90
C ARG A 49 -4.27 2.97 8.53
N VAL A 50 -4.69 3.68 7.49
CA VAL A 50 -4.33 3.39 6.10
C VAL A 50 -4.01 4.67 5.35
N TRP A 51 -3.16 4.55 4.34
CA TRP A 51 -2.78 5.66 3.47
C TRP A 51 -3.23 5.37 2.05
N GLY A 52 -3.77 6.37 1.40
CA GLY A 52 -4.07 6.33 -0.02
C GLY A 52 -3.37 7.44 -0.76
N VAL A 53 -3.13 7.21 -2.02
CA VAL A 53 -2.52 8.17 -2.96
C VAL A 53 -3.54 8.45 -4.06
N GLY A 54 -3.71 9.73 -4.41
CA GLY A 54 -4.63 10.13 -5.45
C GLY A 54 -4.29 11.50 -6.02
N ARG A 55 -4.94 11.91 -7.09
CA ARG A 55 -4.77 13.25 -7.70
C ARG A 55 -5.20 14.37 -6.75
N ASN A 56 -6.15 14.07 -5.90
CA ASN A 56 -6.68 14.98 -4.89
C ASN A 56 -7.00 14.20 -3.60
N LYS A 57 -7.39 14.93 -2.55
CA LYS A 57 -7.73 14.33 -1.26
C LYS A 57 -8.87 13.32 -1.36
N LYS A 58 -9.89 13.56 -2.19
CA LYS A 58 -11.04 12.67 -2.34
C LYS A 58 -10.61 11.33 -2.94
N ASP A 59 -9.85 11.38 -4.04
CA ASP A 59 -9.30 10.19 -4.67
C ASP A 59 -8.39 9.40 -3.71
N ALA A 60 -7.52 10.11 -2.96
CA ALA A 60 -6.66 9.47 -1.97
C ALA A 60 -7.43 8.77 -0.85
N VAL A 61 -8.52 9.37 -0.37
CA VAL A 61 -9.39 8.76 0.65
C VAL A 61 -10.12 7.53 0.10
N GLU A 62 -10.64 7.59 -1.12
CA GLU A 62 -11.29 6.42 -1.75
C GLU A 62 -10.28 5.29 -1.98
N GLN A 63 -9.07 5.60 -2.44
CA GLN A 63 -8.03 4.60 -2.59
C GLN A 63 -7.65 3.97 -1.24
N ALA A 64 -7.49 4.78 -0.18
CA ALA A 64 -7.20 4.26 1.15
C ALA A 64 -8.27 3.30 1.67
N LYS A 65 -9.57 3.56 1.41
CA LYS A 65 -10.65 2.64 1.77
C LYS A 65 -10.56 1.31 1.00
N LYS A 66 -10.29 1.37 -0.32
CA LYS A 66 -10.07 0.16 -1.13
C LYS A 66 -8.91 -0.66 -0.60
N ASP A 67 -7.78 0.00 -0.33
CA ASP A 67 -6.56 -0.64 0.15
C ASP A 67 -6.75 -1.27 1.53
N ALA A 68 -7.53 -0.64 2.42
CA ALA A 68 -7.90 -1.22 3.71
C ALA A 68 -8.67 -2.53 3.57
N VAL A 69 -9.71 -2.54 2.73
CA VAL A 69 -10.53 -3.74 2.49
C VAL A 69 -9.70 -4.82 1.79
N ARG A 70 -8.90 -4.47 0.76
CA ARG A 70 -7.99 -5.40 0.08
C ARG A 70 -6.99 -6.04 1.03
N ALA A 71 -6.42 -5.26 1.94
CA ALA A 71 -5.47 -5.78 2.92
C ALA A 71 -6.13 -6.81 3.85
N VAL A 72 -7.33 -6.53 4.37
CA VAL A 72 -8.08 -7.49 5.21
C VAL A 72 -8.46 -8.74 4.42
N VAL A 73 -8.85 -8.59 3.15
CA VAL A 73 -9.31 -9.70 2.32
C VAL A 73 -8.15 -10.60 1.88
N PHE A 74 -7.04 -10.05 1.39
CA PHE A 74 -6.00 -10.82 0.69
C PHE A 74 -4.66 -10.94 1.43
N LYS A 75 -4.33 -10.00 2.35
CA LYS A 75 -2.99 -9.95 2.98
C LYS A 75 -3.01 -10.26 4.47
N GLY A 76 -4.07 -9.90 5.18
CA GLY A 76 -4.09 -9.82 6.63
C GLY A 76 -3.34 -8.57 7.14
N ILE A 77 -3.54 -8.22 8.42
CA ILE A 77 -2.96 -7.01 9.02
C ILE A 77 -1.84 -7.40 9.96
N ARG A 78 -0.62 -6.97 9.66
CA ARG A 78 0.60 -7.32 10.42
C ARG A 78 1.20 -6.13 11.15
N GLY A 79 1.00 -4.91 10.64
CA GLY A 79 1.52 -3.68 11.25
C GLY A 79 0.64 -3.15 12.36
N GLY A 80 1.21 -2.33 13.26
CA GLY A 80 0.49 -1.62 14.31
C GLY A 80 0.34 -2.39 15.62
N MET A 81 -0.76 -2.17 16.34
CA MET A 81 -1.04 -2.82 17.63
C MET A 81 -1.38 -4.31 17.45
N SER A 82 -1.06 -5.12 18.45
CA SER A 82 -1.52 -6.51 18.50
C SER A 82 -3.05 -6.58 18.65
N GLY A 83 -3.66 -7.56 17.98
CA GLY A 83 -5.10 -7.83 18.07
C GLY A 83 -5.80 -7.99 16.73
N CYS A 84 -5.39 -7.25 15.68
CA CYS A 84 -5.93 -7.47 14.35
C CYS A 84 -5.55 -8.83 13.80
N ASN A 85 -6.41 -9.37 12.94
CA ASN A 85 -6.18 -10.69 12.38
C ASN A 85 -5.08 -10.62 11.31
N THR A 86 -3.97 -11.33 11.56
CA THR A 86 -2.83 -11.40 10.65
C THR A 86 -3.11 -12.30 9.43
N LYS A 87 -4.12 -13.17 9.50
CA LYS A 87 -4.54 -14.00 8.38
C LYS A 87 -5.55 -13.25 7.53
N PRO A 88 -5.46 -13.32 6.19
CA PRO A 88 -6.47 -12.75 5.30
C PRO A 88 -7.83 -13.45 5.48
N VAL A 89 -8.89 -12.84 4.95
CA VAL A 89 -10.20 -13.49 4.86
C VAL A 89 -10.15 -14.63 3.84
N LEU A 90 -9.51 -14.38 2.69
CA LEU A 90 -9.25 -15.38 1.66
C LEU A 90 -7.84 -15.91 1.84
N MET A 91 -7.73 -17.16 2.25
CA MET A 91 -6.43 -17.82 2.47
C MET A 91 -5.95 -18.58 1.23
N GLU A 92 -6.77 -18.66 0.20
CA GLU A 92 -6.39 -19.28 -1.07
C GLU A 92 -5.33 -18.45 -1.77
N VAL A 93 -4.28 -19.11 -2.24
CA VAL A 93 -3.22 -18.46 -3.02
C VAL A 93 -3.82 -18.00 -4.36
N ASN A 94 -3.50 -16.78 -4.77
CA ASN A 94 -4.00 -16.16 -6.00
C ASN A 94 -5.54 -16.03 -6.08
N ALA A 95 -6.21 -15.92 -4.92
CA ALA A 95 -7.67 -15.76 -4.87
C ALA A 95 -8.14 -14.52 -5.66
N GLU A 96 -7.37 -13.43 -5.65
CA GLU A 96 -7.70 -12.22 -6.41
C GLU A 96 -7.71 -12.46 -7.91
N GLU A 97 -6.73 -13.21 -8.45
CA GLU A 97 -6.64 -13.57 -9.86
C GLU A 97 -7.70 -14.60 -10.26
N LYS A 98 -7.91 -15.61 -9.39
CA LYS A 98 -8.89 -16.66 -9.64
C LYS A 98 -10.32 -16.12 -9.76
N TYR A 99 -10.65 -15.09 -9.00
CA TYR A 99 -11.97 -14.45 -8.98
C TYR A 99 -11.89 -13.01 -9.51
N GLU A 100 -11.05 -12.76 -10.51
CA GLU A 100 -10.76 -11.42 -11.03
C GLU A 100 -12.02 -10.64 -11.41
N ASP A 101 -12.90 -11.24 -12.19
CA ASP A 101 -14.15 -10.59 -12.63
C ASP A 101 -15.02 -10.16 -11.45
N TYR A 102 -15.13 -11.00 -10.42
CA TYR A 102 -15.86 -10.68 -9.21
C TYR A 102 -15.23 -9.51 -8.46
N PHE A 103 -13.90 -9.53 -8.25
CA PHE A 103 -13.21 -8.49 -7.50
C PHE A 103 -13.10 -7.18 -8.27
N ASN A 104 -13.03 -7.20 -9.60
CA ASN A 104 -13.11 -6.00 -10.42
C ASN A 104 -14.43 -5.25 -10.21
N VAL A 105 -15.55 -5.97 -10.14
CA VAL A 105 -16.87 -5.38 -9.85
C VAL A 105 -16.97 -4.96 -8.38
N PHE A 106 -16.51 -5.79 -7.45
CA PHE A 106 -16.57 -5.53 -6.01
C PHE A 106 -15.79 -4.26 -5.63
N PHE A 107 -14.60 -4.04 -6.21
CA PHE A 107 -13.71 -2.90 -5.95
C PHE A 107 -13.84 -1.75 -6.95
N MET A 108 -14.81 -1.77 -7.85
CA MET A 108 -15.04 -0.63 -8.75
C MET A 108 -15.32 0.66 -7.97
N ASP A 109 -15.23 1.81 -8.62
CA ASP A 109 -15.59 3.09 -7.99
C ASP A 109 -17.05 3.10 -7.56
N ASN A 110 -17.31 3.47 -6.31
CA ASN A 110 -18.58 3.32 -5.62
C ASN A 110 -19.10 1.88 -5.53
N GLY A 111 -18.21 0.88 -5.62
CA GLY A 111 -18.53 -0.55 -5.56
C GLY A 111 -18.96 -1.04 -4.18
N GLU A 112 -19.25 -2.34 -4.13
CA GLU A 112 -19.79 -2.97 -2.91
C GLU A 112 -18.85 -2.94 -1.71
N TYR A 113 -17.52 -2.84 -1.91
CA TYR A 113 -16.53 -2.74 -0.83
C TYR A 113 -16.87 -1.62 0.17
N LEU A 114 -17.55 -0.54 -0.28
CA LEU A 114 -17.95 0.58 0.58
C LEU A 114 -18.91 0.19 1.71
N LYS A 115 -19.65 -0.90 1.56
CA LYS A 115 -20.54 -1.43 2.60
C LYS A 115 -19.75 -2.01 3.78
N TYR A 116 -18.51 -2.38 3.55
CA TYR A 116 -17.65 -3.08 4.51
C TYR A 116 -16.54 -2.21 5.10
N VAL A 117 -16.58 -0.89 4.85
CA VAL A 117 -15.62 0.06 5.40
C VAL A 117 -16.33 1.32 5.90
N SER A 118 -15.98 1.77 7.11
CA SER A 118 -16.57 2.96 7.73
C SER A 118 -15.48 3.90 8.22
N MET A 119 -15.69 5.21 8.05
CA MET A 119 -14.81 6.27 8.60
C MET A 119 -15.37 6.89 9.89
N LYS A 120 -16.40 6.30 10.51
CA LYS A 120 -17.05 6.88 11.70
C LYS A 120 -16.07 7.04 12.87
N ASP A 121 -15.05 6.19 12.94
CA ASP A 121 -14.05 6.21 14.02
C ASP A 121 -12.91 7.22 13.76
N GLU A 122 -12.81 7.81 12.57
CA GLU A 122 -11.79 8.82 12.26
C GLU A 122 -11.83 9.98 13.28
N LYS A 123 -13.02 10.40 13.72
CA LYS A 123 -13.19 11.48 14.70
C LYS A 123 -12.73 11.08 16.10
N ARG A 124 -12.92 9.82 16.51
CA ARG A 124 -12.55 9.31 17.84
C ARG A 124 -11.04 9.24 18.00
N VAL A 125 -10.34 8.74 16.99
CA VAL A 125 -8.86 8.58 17.01
C VAL A 125 -8.17 9.93 16.84
N ASN A 126 -8.71 10.83 16.02
CA ASN A 126 -8.14 12.17 15.79
C ASN A 126 -8.25 13.12 17.00
N MET A 127 -9.07 12.83 18.01
CA MET A 127 -9.07 13.59 19.25
C MET A 127 -7.77 13.42 20.07
N PHE A 128 -7.05 12.32 19.85
CA PHE A 128 -5.83 11.99 20.61
C PHE A 128 -4.52 12.17 19.82
N LYS A 129 -4.57 12.28 18.48
CA LYS A 129 -3.38 12.50 17.65
C LYS A 129 -3.67 13.38 16.43
N LYS A 130 -2.81 14.37 16.25
CA LYS A 130 -2.83 15.34 15.15
C LYS A 130 -2.22 14.74 13.85
N ASP A 131 -2.55 13.48 13.53
CA ASP A 131 -1.90 12.72 12.47
C ASP A 131 -2.67 12.83 11.14
N LYS A 132 -2.81 14.06 10.66
CA LYS A 132 -3.13 14.30 9.25
C LYS A 132 -1.81 14.41 8.49
N GLU A 133 -1.20 13.29 8.21
CA GLU A 133 -0.07 13.26 7.32
C GLU A 133 -0.55 13.59 5.91
N LYS A 134 -0.25 14.82 5.48
CA LYS A 134 -0.47 15.29 4.14
C LYS A 134 0.88 15.52 3.48
N GLU A 135 1.29 14.61 2.65
CA GLU A 135 2.43 14.79 1.79
C GLU A 135 1.94 15.19 0.38
N LYS A 136 2.39 16.33 -0.12
CA LYS A 136 2.11 16.78 -1.47
C LYS A 136 3.37 16.63 -2.32
N SER A 137 3.29 15.81 -3.36
CA SER A 137 4.20 15.90 -4.49
C SER A 137 3.57 16.77 -5.59
N GLN A 138 4.33 17.11 -6.64
CA GLN A 138 3.82 17.98 -7.72
C GLN A 138 2.55 17.45 -8.40
N HIS A 139 2.26 16.14 -8.37
CA HIS A 139 1.16 15.52 -9.12
C HIS A 139 0.21 14.68 -8.28
N PHE A 140 0.56 14.34 -7.02
CA PHE A 140 -0.23 13.45 -6.19
C PHE A 140 -0.34 13.94 -4.74
N VAL A 141 -1.44 13.58 -4.11
CA VAL A 141 -1.70 13.83 -2.69
C VAL A 141 -1.73 12.48 -1.99
N LYS A 142 -0.87 12.29 -1.00
CA LYS A 142 -0.94 11.18 -0.05
C LYS A 142 -1.77 11.63 1.16
N TYR A 143 -2.70 10.80 1.59
CA TYR A 143 -3.55 11.10 2.72
C TYR A 143 -3.79 9.88 3.59
N GLY A 144 -3.51 10.01 4.90
CA GLY A 144 -3.76 8.98 5.91
C GLY A 144 -5.15 9.14 6.52
N ILE A 145 -5.87 8.04 6.69
CA ILE A 145 -7.19 7.97 7.32
C ILE A 145 -7.29 6.82 8.32
N THR A 146 -8.21 6.95 9.26
CA THR A 146 -8.62 5.84 10.11
C THR A 146 -9.96 5.29 9.62
N VAL A 147 -9.99 3.99 9.37
CA VAL A 147 -11.18 3.27 8.92
C VAL A 147 -11.44 2.06 9.79
N ARG A 148 -12.71 1.67 9.88
CA ARG A 148 -13.15 0.41 10.43
C ARG A 148 -13.55 -0.51 9.29
N VAL A 149 -12.97 -1.72 9.22
CA VAL A 149 -13.31 -2.75 8.24
C VAL A 149 -14.10 -3.86 8.91
N PHE A 150 -15.26 -4.19 8.36
CA PHE A 150 -16.20 -5.20 8.87
C PHE A 150 -15.79 -6.60 8.37
N ARG A 151 -14.74 -7.14 8.98
CA ARG A 151 -14.13 -8.42 8.56
C ARG A 151 -15.12 -9.58 8.60
N ALA A 152 -15.94 -9.69 9.65
CA ALA A 152 -16.89 -10.78 9.81
C ALA A 152 -17.97 -10.74 8.71
N GLU A 153 -18.44 -9.55 8.36
CA GLU A 153 -19.43 -9.35 7.29
C GLU A 153 -18.82 -9.65 5.91
N LEU A 154 -17.55 -9.26 5.66
CA LEU A 154 -16.84 -9.62 4.45
C LEU A 154 -16.74 -11.14 4.28
N LYS A 155 -16.37 -11.84 5.36
CA LYS A 155 -16.28 -13.30 5.34
C LYS A 155 -17.64 -13.93 4.99
N LYS A 156 -18.71 -13.51 5.66
CA LYS A 156 -20.08 -13.97 5.41
C LYS A 156 -20.52 -13.69 3.97
N ARG A 157 -20.16 -12.52 3.43
CA ARG A 157 -20.46 -12.17 2.03
C ARG A 157 -19.79 -13.14 1.07
N PHE A 158 -18.50 -13.42 1.25
CA PHE A 158 -17.75 -14.34 0.37
C PHE A 158 -18.18 -15.81 0.52
N GLU A 159 -18.69 -16.20 1.69
CA GLU A 159 -19.33 -17.49 1.88
C GLU A 159 -20.65 -17.59 1.07
N ASN A 160 -21.49 -16.55 1.13
CA ASN A 160 -22.73 -16.48 0.39
C ASN A 160 -22.55 -16.46 -1.13
N ASP A 161 -21.46 -15.87 -1.60
CA ASP A 161 -21.12 -15.79 -3.02
C ASP A 161 -20.32 -17.00 -3.51
N ASN A 162 -20.13 -18.03 -2.68
CA ASN A 162 -19.36 -19.24 -2.96
C ASN A 162 -17.86 -18.97 -3.31
N ILE A 163 -17.32 -17.84 -2.88
CA ILE A 163 -15.88 -17.55 -2.96
C ILE A 163 -15.11 -18.31 -1.87
N ILE A 164 -15.73 -18.49 -0.69
CA ILE A 164 -15.23 -19.30 0.41
C ILE A 164 -16.20 -20.46 0.61
N PRO A 165 -15.71 -21.71 0.78
CA PRO A 165 -16.59 -22.83 1.13
C PRO A 165 -17.28 -22.56 2.47
N SER A 166 -18.60 -22.68 2.50
CA SER A 166 -19.38 -22.66 3.74
C SER A 166 -19.00 -23.89 4.58
N LYS A 167 -18.71 -23.67 5.86
CA LYS A 167 -18.47 -24.77 6.82
C LYS A 167 -19.77 -25.41 7.23
#